data_40a8bf49cdb06cd3cd141c60f1b4417b
#
_entry.id   40a8bf49cdb06cd3cd141c60f1b4417b
#
_cell.length_a   1.000
_cell.length_b   1.000
_cell.length_c   1.000
_cell.angle_alpha   90.00
_cell.angle_beta   90.00
_cell.angle_gamma   90.00
#
_symmetry.space_group_name_H-M   'P 1'
#
loop_
_entity.id
_entity.type
_entity.pdbx_description
1 polymer ?
#
loop_
_entity_poly.entity_id
_entity_poly.type
_entity_poly.pdbx_seq_one_letter_code
_entity_poly.pdbx_strand_id
1 'polypeptide(L)'
;IAETMHSLDIGGKQAFDFEYIQPEIEFSGDTVFDTRMIYLFSGLYQKAFDVDSEQYCSDSMLESYKRLGINAVWTQGVLFQLTEFPFDKSISAGFEKRLERLKEFTERLDKYGIKLFLYLNEPRTMPEKFFEKYPHLRGYSKDPDKICMCTSAKEVQDYLTNAVESICRAVPLIGGFFTITRSENRTNCYSHSTPDTCS
;
A
#
# COMPACT_ATOMS: atom_id res chain seq x y z
N ILE A 1 20.41 -23.79 12.17
CA ILE A 1 19.51 -23.30 11.11
C ILE A 1 20.19 -23.34 9.71
N ALA A 2 21.53 -23.35 9.65
CA ALA A 2 22.26 -23.36 8.37
C ALA A 2 22.44 -24.77 7.75
N GLU A 3 22.10 -25.85 8.41
CA GLU A 3 22.43 -27.22 7.97
C GLU A 3 21.33 -27.96 7.20
N THR A 4 20.17 -27.33 6.96
CA THR A 4 19.01 -28.00 6.35
C THR A 4 18.58 -27.43 4.99
N MET A 5 19.41 -26.64 4.33
CA MET A 5 19.11 -26.18 2.97
C MET A 5 19.71 -27.15 1.94
N HIS A 6 18.92 -28.08 1.45
CA HIS A 6 19.29 -28.88 0.28
C HIS A 6 18.86 -28.15 -0.98
N SER A 7 19.83 -27.86 -1.87
CA SER A 7 19.54 -27.39 -3.23
C SER A 7 19.25 -28.59 -4.13
N LEU A 8 18.11 -28.61 -4.79
CA LEU A 8 17.81 -29.53 -5.88
C LEU A 8 18.23 -28.90 -7.21
N ASP A 9 19.06 -29.59 -7.96
CA ASP A 9 19.40 -29.20 -9.33
C ASP A 9 18.33 -29.71 -10.28
N ILE A 10 17.48 -28.82 -10.77
CA ILE A 10 16.46 -29.12 -11.77
C ILE A 10 16.87 -28.47 -13.08
N GLY A 11 17.56 -29.23 -13.94
CA GLY A 11 17.92 -28.78 -15.29
C GLY A 11 18.82 -27.56 -15.32
N GLY A 12 19.83 -27.49 -14.45
CA GLY A 12 20.80 -26.41 -14.40
C GLY A 12 20.30 -25.13 -13.70
N LYS A 13 19.14 -25.19 -13.04
CA LYS A 13 18.64 -24.12 -12.18
C LYS A 13 18.57 -24.64 -10.74
N GLN A 14 19.22 -23.94 -9.83
CA GLN A 14 19.06 -24.23 -8.40
C GLN A 14 17.65 -23.79 -7.96
N ALA A 15 16.83 -24.77 -7.57
CA ALA A 15 15.56 -24.53 -6.90
C ALA A 15 15.73 -24.85 -5.40
N PHE A 16 15.22 -23.99 -4.55
CA PHE A 16 15.14 -24.24 -3.12
C PHE A 16 13.84 -24.98 -2.81
N ASP A 17 13.93 -26.18 -2.25
CA ASP A 17 12.79 -26.93 -1.77
C ASP A 17 12.39 -26.39 -0.39
N PHE A 18 11.28 -25.68 -0.33
CA PHE A 18 10.72 -25.14 0.91
C PHE A 18 9.89 -26.15 1.69
N GLU A 19 9.66 -27.35 1.16
CA GLU A 19 8.91 -28.40 1.89
C GLU A 19 9.66 -28.94 3.13
N TYR A 20 10.98 -28.72 3.19
CA TYR A 20 11.81 -29.19 4.32
C TYR A 20 11.95 -28.18 5.47
N ILE A 21 11.41 -27.01 5.39
CA ILE A 21 11.27 -26.15 6.57
C ILE A 21 10.10 -26.70 7.36
N GLN A 22 10.36 -27.70 8.18
CA GLN A 22 9.39 -28.20 9.15
C GLN A 22 9.16 -27.11 10.19
N PRO A 23 7.99 -26.52 10.23
CA PRO A 23 7.67 -25.52 11.24
C PRO A 23 6.99 -26.18 12.45
N GLU A 24 7.63 -27.13 13.08
CA GLU A 24 7.33 -27.44 14.48
C GLU A 24 8.22 -26.55 15.38
N ILE A 25 8.24 -25.27 15.11
CA ILE A 25 8.66 -24.30 16.11
C ILE A 25 7.37 -23.95 16.87
N GLU A 26 7.09 -24.66 17.93
CA GLU A 26 6.15 -24.17 18.93
C GLU A 26 6.74 -22.90 19.55
N PHE A 27 6.27 -21.75 19.09
CA PHE A 27 6.52 -20.49 19.80
C PHE A 27 5.68 -20.50 21.07
N SER A 28 6.23 -21.04 22.16
CA SER A 28 5.69 -20.85 23.48
C SER A 28 6.24 -19.56 24.07
N GLY A 29 5.59 -18.46 23.86
CA GLY A 29 5.96 -17.18 24.44
C GLY A 29 5.04 -16.06 23.98
N ASP A 30 4.71 -15.16 24.90
CA ASP A 30 4.01 -13.92 24.57
C ASP A 30 4.87 -13.06 23.64
N THR A 31 4.32 -12.66 22.51
CA THR A 31 5.02 -11.75 21.59
C THR A 31 5.00 -10.34 22.18
N VAL A 32 6.14 -9.64 22.15
CA VAL A 32 6.27 -8.25 22.63
C VAL A 32 5.48 -7.29 21.76
N PHE A 33 5.18 -7.67 20.51
CA PHE A 33 4.50 -6.81 19.54
C PHE A 33 3.06 -7.29 19.29
N ASP A 34 2.10 -6.41 19.48
CA ASP A 34 0.68 -6.66 19.17
C ASP A 34 0.45 -6.79 17.67
N THR A 35 1.15 -5.99 16.87
CA THR A 35 1.07 -6.02 15.41
C THR A 35 2.34 -6.62 14.81
N ARG A 36 2.19 -7.77 14.15
CA ARG A 36 3.25 -8.49 13.45
C ARG A 36 2.94 -8.45 11.97
N MET A 37 3.51 -7.46 11.30
CA MET A 37 3.14 -7.04 9.96
C MET A 37 4.23 -7.37 8.94
N ILE A 38 3.82 -7.89 7.77
CA ILE A 38 4.70 -8.11 6.63
C ILE A 38 4.20 -7.39 5.38
N TYR A 39 5.11 -7.13 4.46
CA TYR A 39 4.77 -6.62 3.13
C TYR A 39 4.18 -7.72 2.26
N LEU A 40 3.06 -7.43 1.59
CA LEU A 40 2.44 -8.32 0.64
C LEU A 40 3.11 -8.17 -0.74
N PHE A 41 4.28 -8.81 -0.91
CA PHE A 41 5.08 -8.74 -2.14
C PHE A 41 4.38 -9.29 -3.38
N SER A 42 3.44 -10.21 -3.20
CA SER A 42 2.66 -10.82 -4.27
C SER A 42 1.63 -9.85 -4.87
N GLY A 43 1.25 -8.81 -4.12
CA GLY A 43 0.41 -7.74 -4.65
C GLY A 43 1.18 -6.86 -5.64
N LEU A 44 0.58 -6.58 -6.80
CA LEU A 44 1.18 -5.70 -7.79
C LEU A 44 1.35 -4.29 -7.22
N TYR A 45 2.56 -3.75 -7.32
CA TYR A 45 2.88 -2.41 -6.85
C TYR A 45 1.91 -1.38 -7.43
N GLN A 46 1.21 -0.63 -6.58
CA GLN A 46 0.15 0.34 -6.92
C GLN A 46 -1.07 -0.24 -7.68
N LYS A 47 -1.15 -1.55 -7.91
CA LYS A 47 -2.21 -2.19 -8.69
C LYS A 47 -2.85 -3.38 -7.95
N ALA A 48 -2.64 -3.48 -6.66
CA ALA A 48 -3.14 -4.61 -5.87
C ALA A 48 -4.65 -4.82 -6.02
N PHE A 49 -5.41 -3.74 -6.23
CA PHE A 49 -6.87 -3.79 -6.33
C PHE A 49 -7.39 -3.75 -7.78
N ASP A 50 -6.52 -3.81 -8.79
CA ASP A 50 -6.94 -3.96 -10.20
C ASP A 50 -7.42 -5.38 -10.52
N VAL A 51 -7.02 -6.35 -9.70
CA VAL A 51 -7.40 -7.77 -9.80
C VAL A 51 -7.94 -8.28 -8.47
N ASP A 52 -8.58 -9.44 -8.49
CA ASP A 52 -9.10 -10.08 -7.28
C ASP A 52 -7.94 -10.61 -6.43
N SER A 53 -8.04 -10.45 -5.11
CA SER A 53 -6.95 -10.75 -4.16
C SER A 53 -6.51 -12.21 -4.17
N GLU A 54 -7.36 -13.14 -4.57
CA GLU A 54 -7.03 -14.57 -4.70
C GLU A 54 -5.93 -14.85 -5.72
N GLN A 55 -5.78 -13.96 -6.73
CA GLN A 55 -4.77 -14.11 -7.77
C GLN A 55 -3.33 -13.91 -7.25
N TYR A 56 -3.16 -13.19 -6.13
CA TYR A 56 -1.85 -12.89 -5.57
C TYR A 56 -1.70 -13.21 -4.08
N CYS A 57 -2.78 -13.60 -3.41
CA CYS A 57 -2.78 -13.95 -2.00
C CYS A 57 -3.78 -15.10 -1.77
N SER A 58 -3.31 -16.34 -1.93
CA SER A 58 -4.14 -17.53 -1.78
C SER A 58 -4.51 -17.80 -0.31
N ASP A 59 -5.56 -18.60 -0.08
CA ASP A 59 -5.96 -19.00 1.27
C ASP A 59 -4.88 -19.83 1.97
N SER A 60 -4.14 -20.67 1.23
CA SER A 60 -2.99 -21.41 1.78
C SER A 60 -1.87 -20.49 2.27
N MET A 61 -1.67 -19.36 1.60
CA MET A 61 -0.72 -18.32 2.04
C MET A 61 -1.22 -17.65 3.33
N LEU A 62 -2.51 -17.34 3.43
CA LEU A 62 -3.10 -16.75 4.64
C LEU A 62 -3.04 -17.71 5.83
N GLU A 63 -3.32 -19.01 5.62
CA GLU A 63 -3.13 -20.04 6.64
C GLU A 63 -1.67 -20.12 7.12
N SER A 64 -0.71 -19.99 6.20
CA SER A 64 0.70 -19.99 6.55
C SER A 64 1.09 -18.76 7.37
N TYR A 65 0.58 -17.59 7.01
CA TYR A 65 0.78 -16.38 7.80
C TYR A 65 0.22 -16.50 9.21
N LYS A 66 -1.01 -17.01 9.34
CA LYS A 66 -1.64 -17.25 10.63
C LYS A 66 -0.79 -18.20 11.50
N ARG A 67 -0.30 -19.33 10.94
CA ARG A 67 0.57 -20.27 11.67
C ARG A 67 1.88 -19.64 12.12
N LEU A 68 2.42 -18.71 11.34
CA LEU A 68 3.64 -17.96 11.69
C LEU A 68 3.38 -16.81 12.68
N GLY A 69 2.13 -16.65 13.14
CA GLY A 69 1.75 -15.59 14.06
C GLY A 69 1.68 -14.19 13.42
N ILE A 70 1.68 -14.09 12.09
CA ILE A 70 1.48 -12.83 11.37
C ILE A 70 0.01 -12.47 11.47
N ASN A 71 -0.29 -11.27 11.95
CA ASN A 71 -1.65 -10.77 12.11
C ASN A 71 -1.91 -9.46 11.34
N ALA A 72 -0.97 -9.03 10.54
CA ALA A 72 -1.13 -7.89 9.64
C ALA A 72 -0.33 -8.06 8.35
N VAL A 73 -0.88 -7.56 7.27
CA VAL A 73 -0.20 -7.40 5.99
C VAL A 73 -0.34 -5.96 5.52
N TRP A 74 0.59 -5.49 4.71
CA TRP A 74 0.45 -4.19 4.09
C TRP A 74 0.72 -4.23 2.60
N THR A 75 0.06 -3.34 1.88
CA THR A 75 0.30 -3.08 0.46
C THR A 75 0.20 -1.60 0.16
N GLN A 76 0.62 -1.19 -1.02
CA GLN A 76 0.48 0.19 -1.42
C GLN A 76 -0.98 0.54 -1.73
N GLY A 77 -1.43 1.67 -1.15
CA GLY A 77 -2.64 2.36 -1.53
C GLY A 77 -2.34 3.61 -2.35
N VAL A 78 -3.24 3.96 -3.25
CA VAL A 78 -3.26 5.22 -3.98
C VAL A 78 -4.65 5.80 -3.86
N LEU A 79 -4.79 6.98 -3.26
CA LEU A 79 -6.11 7.52 -2.90
C LEU A 79 -7.02 7.70 -4.12
N PHE A 80 -6.52 8.27 -5.22
CA PHE A 80 -7.34 8.45 -6.42
C PHE A 80 -7.68 7.12 -7.15
N GLN A 81 -7.07 6.01 -6.78
CA GLN A 81 -7.47 4.70 -7.28
C GLN A 81 -8.60 4.08 -6.44
N LEU A 82 -8.80 4.56 -5.23
CA LEU A 82 -9.77 4.04 -4.25
C LEU A 82 -10.92 5.02 -3.97
N THR A 83 -10.81 6.26 -4.43
CA THR A 83 -11.83 7.31 -4.25
C THR A 83 -11.86 8.22 -5.47
N GLU A 84 -12.94 8.97 -5.64
CA GLU A 84 -13.01 9.97 -6.70
C GLU A 84 -11.93 11.05 -6.51
N PHE A 85 -11.20 11.38 -7.59
CA PHE A 85 -10.24 12.48 -7.61
C PHE A 85 -10.95 13.78 -8.04
N PRO A 86 -11.10 14.74 -7.13
CA PRO A 86 -12.00 15.88 -7.37
C PRO A 86 -11.55 16.83 -8.48
N PHE A 87 -10.25 16.84 -8.80
CA PHE A 87 -9.69 17.73 -9.80
C PHE A 87 -9.78 17.16 -11.22
N ASP A 88 -9.76 15.84 -11.37
CA ASP A 88 -9.93 15.16 -12.65
C ASP A 88 -10.48 13.75 -12.44
N LYS A 89 -11.78 13.58 -12.65
CA LYS A 89 -12.46 12.29 -12.45
C LYS A 89 -11.96 11.18 -13.37
N SER A 90 -11.34 11.53 -14.51
CA SER A 90 -10.80 10.52 -15.42
C SER A 90 -9.62 9.74 -14.80
N ILE A 91 -8.86 10.37 -13.91
CA ILE A 91 -7.73 9.75 -13.19
C ILE A 91 -8.21 8.66 -12.23
N SER A 92 -9.40 8.84 -11.64
CA SER A 92 -9.99 7.89 -10.70
C SER A 92 -10.95 6.88 -11.34
N ALA A 93 -11.07 6.85 -12.66
CA ALA A 93 -11.99 5.95 -13.33
C ALA A 93 -11.87 4.50 -12.83
N GLY A 94 -13.02 3.89 -12.46
CA GLY A 94 -13.11 2.53 -11.92
C GLY A 94 -12.67 2.39 -10.46
N PHE A 95 -12.60 3.49 -9.71
CA PHE A 95 -12.25 3.45 -8.28
C PHE A 95 -13.25 2.62 -7.47
N GLU A 96 -14.54 2.66 -7.82
CA GLU A 96 -15.58 1.93 -7.11
C GLU A 96 -15.31 0.42 -7.08
N LYS A 97 -14.91 -0.13 -8.23
CA LYS A 97 -14.57 -1.55 -8.33
C LYS A 97 -13.31 -1.90 -7.52
N ARG A 98 -12.32 -1.01 -7.52
CA ARG A 98 -11.10 -1.21 -6.71
C ARG A 98 -11.39 -1.10 -5.21
N LEU A 99 -12.28 -0.19 -4.83
CA LEU A 99 -12.72 -0.03 -3.44
C LEU A 99 -13.51 -1.26 -2.96
N GLU A 100 -14.38 -1.82 -3.80
CA GLU A 100 -15.08 -3.07 -3.48
C GLU A 100 -14.11 -4.23 -3.29
N ARG A 101 -13.13 -4.39 -4.17
CA ARG A 101 -12.08 -5.42 -4.02
C ARG A 101 -11.23 -5.23 -2.76
N LEU A 102 -10.95 -4.00 -2.39
CA LEU A 102 -10.28 -3.71 -1.12
C LEU A 102 -11.13 -4.19 0.06
N LYS A 103 -12.43 -3.92 0.03
CA LYS A 103 -13.38 -4.38 1.06
C LYS A 103 -13.43 -5.91 1.12
N GLU A 104 -13.66 -6.59 -0.02
CA GLU A 104 -13.67 -8.05 -0.11
C GLU A 104 -12.37 -8.67 0.42
N PHE A 105 -11.24 -8.05 0.10
CA PHE A 105 -9.94 -8.51 0.60
C PHE A 105 -9.81 -8.36 2.12
N THR A 106 -10.24 -7.25 2.69
CA THR A 106 -10.22 -7.09 4.17
C THR A 106 -11.16 -8.06 4.88
N GLU A 107 -12.34 -8.33 4.32
CA GLU A 107 -13.28 -9.34 4.82
C GLU A 107 -12.69 -10.75 4.77
N ARG A 108 -11.94 -11.05 3.71
CA ARG A 108 -11.25 -12.33 3.57
C ARG A 108 -10.10 -12.47 4.56
N LEU A 109 -9.26 -11.46 4.73
CA LEU A 109 -8.18 -11.43 5.71
C LEU A 109 -8.69 -11.58 7.15
N ASP A 110 -9.84 -10.96 7.46
CA ASP A 110 -10.43 -11.00 8.80
C ASP A 110 -10.79 -12.44 9.24
N LYS A 111 -11.17 -13.33 8.30
CA LYS A 111 -11.41 -14.77 8.57
C LYS A 111 -10.17 -15.49 9.13
N TYR A 112 -8.98 -14.97 8.84
CA TYR A 112 -7.70 -15.48 9.33
C TYR A 112 -7.13 -14.71 10.51
N GLY A 113 -7.84 -13.66 10.98
CA GLY A 113 -7.37 -12.77 12.04
C GLY A 113 -6.26 -11.84 11.57
N ILE A 114 -6.17 -11.56 10.28
CA ILE A 114 -5.16 -10.72 9.66
C ILE A 114 -5.79 -9.37 9.27
N LYS A 115 -5.12 -8.26 9.58
CA LYS A 115 -5.55 -6.92 9.20
C LYS A 115 -4.73 -6.39 8.01
N LEU A 116 -5.38 -5.62 7.14
CA LEU A 116 -4.72 -4.94 6.02
C LEU A 116 -4.39 -3.51 6.40
N PHE A 117 -3.13 -3.14 6.19
CA PHE A 117 -2.66 -1.76 6.28
C PHE A 117 -2.35 -1.22 4.88
N LEU A 118 -2.71 0.03 4.62
CA LEU A 118 -2.35 0.71 3.37
C LEU A 118 -1.17 1.65 3.61
N TYR A 119 -0.11 1.46 2.82
CA TYR A 119 0.97 2.41 2.71
C TYR A 119 0.58 3.52 1.74
N LEU A 120 0.52 4.74 2.23
CA LEU A 120 0.11 5.91 1.47
C LEU A 120 1.28 6.87 1.26
N ASN A 121 1.60 7.13 0.00
CA ASN A 121 2.49 8.20 -0.44
C ASN A 121 1.67 9.31 -1.08
N GLU A 122 1.02 10.15 -0.28
CA GLU A 122 0.05 11.13 -0.75
C GLU A 122 0.36 12.56 -0.28
N PRO A 123 -0.07 13.54 -1.05
CA PRO A 123 -0.67 13.46 -2.38
C PRO A 123 0.33 12.98 -3.45
N ARG A 124 -0.15 12.31 -4.49
CA ARG A 124 0.70 11.88 -5.61
C ARG A 124 1.18 13.07 -6.42
N THR A 125 2.36 12.90 -7.04
CA THR A 125 2.86 13.87 -8.02
C THR A 125 1.97 13.90 -9.25
N MET A 126 1.83 15.09 -9.82
CA MET A 126 1.06 15.34 -11.03
C MET A 126 1.99 15.90 -12.13
N PRO A 127 1.65 15.69 -13.41
CA PRO A 127 2.41 16.25 -14.52
C PRO A 127 2.19 17.77 -14.61
N GLU A 128 3.13 18.50 -15.22
CA GLU A 128 3.05 19.96 -15.41
C GLU A 128 1.70 20.41 -16.00
N LYS A 129 1.19 19.68 -16.99
CA LYS A 129 -0.11 19.96 -17.64
C LYS A 129 -1.29 20.02 -16.66
N PHE A 130 -1.24 19.28 -15.56
CA PHE A 130 -2.25 19.36 -14.51
C PHE A 130 -2.24 20.74 -13.86
N PHE A 131 -1.07 21.30 -13.62
CA PHE A 131 -0.91 22.60 -12.96
C PHE A 131 -1.14 23.78 -13.90
N GLU A 132 -1.15 23.59 -15.22
CA GLU A 132 -1.68 24.60 -16.14
C GLU A 132 -3.14 24.94 -15.85
N LYS A 133 -3.92 23.91 -15.47
CA LYS A 133 -5.33 24.04 -15.08
C LYS A 133 -5.52 24.46 -13.62
N TYR A 134 -4.62 24.02 -12.75
CA TYR A 134 -4.69 24.23 -11.29
C TYR A 134 -3.39 24.83 -10.73
N PRO A 135 -2.97 26.03 -11.16
CA PRO A 135 -1.67 26.61 -10.78
C PRO A 135 -1.53 26.83 -9.27
N HIS A 136 -2.61 27.13 -8.57
CA HIS A 136 -2.65 27.34 -7.13
C HIS A 136 -2.42 26.05 -6.30
N LEU A 137 -2.54 24.88 -6.92
CA LEU A 137 -2.27 23.60 -6.27
C LEU A 137 -0.82 23.14 -6.47
N ARG A 138 -0.04 23.89 -7.23
CA ARG A 138 1.34 23.52 -7.57
C ARG A 138 2.26 23.68 -6.38
N GLY A 139 2.86 22.56 -5.96
CA GLY A 139 3.96 22.57 -5.00
C GLY A 139 5.31 22.78 -5.68
N TYR A 140 6.34 22.95 -4.84
CA TYR A 140 7.70 23.08 -5.34
C TYR A 140 8.27 21.75 -5.81
N SER A 141 8.83 21.71 -7.01
CA SER A 141 9.61 20.60 -7.53
C SER A 141 10.66 21.08 -8.53
N LYS A 142 11.86 20.51 -8.46
CA LYS A 142 12.91 20.71 -9.46
C LYS A 142 12.75 19.81 -10.68
N ASP A 143 11.90 18.80 -10.59
CA ASP A 143 11.63 17.81 -11.62
C ASP A 143 10.25 18.12 -12.25
N PRO A 144 10.20 18.51 -13.52
CA PRO A 144 8.95 18.88 -14.18
C PRO A 144 8.00 17.69 -14.37
N ASP A 145 8.52 16.46 -14.37
CA ASP A 145 7.69 15.26 -14.55
C ASP A 145 7.09 14.75 -13.24
N LYS A 146 7.58 15.27 -12.08
CA LYS A 146 7.18 14.81 -10.74
C LYS A 146 6.92 15.98 -9.83
N ILE A 147 5.88 16.75 -10.09
CA ILE A 147 5.53 17.93 -9.31
C ILE A 147 4.57 17.52 -8.20
N CYS A 148 4.95 17.81 -6.95
CA CYS A 148 4.05 17.58 -5.83
C CYS A 148 2.90 18.59 -5.80
N MET A 149 1.77 18.20 -5.26
CA MET A 149 0.71 19.13 -4.91
C MET A 149 1.07 19.91 -3.64
N CYS A 150 0.63 21.13 -3.53
CA CYS A 150 0.84 21.96 -2.33
C CYS A 150 -0.04 21.46 -1.18
N THR A 151 0.57 20.87 -0.16
CA THR A 151 -0.15 20.37 1.02
C THR A 151 -0.66 21.48 1.95
N SER A 152 -0.32 22.75 1.69
CA SER A 152 -0.91 23.90 2.34
C SER A 152 -2.20 24.40 1.65
N ALA A 153 -2.46 23.95 0.42
CA ALA A 153 -3.70 24.29 -0.28
C ALA A 153 -4.88 23.54 0.36
N LYS A 154 -5.93 24.31 0.71
CA LYS A 154 -7.10 23.78 1.43
C LYS A 154 -7.79 22.66 0.64
N GLU A 155 -7.89 22.80 -0.66
CA GLU A 155 -8.51 21.80 -1.56
C GLU A 155 -7.75 20.47 -1.54
N VAL A 156 -6.40 20.50 -1.43
CA VAL A 156 -5.58 19.29 -1.31
C VAL A 156 -5.80 18.63 0.05
N GLN A 157 -5.86 19.43 1.13
CA GLN A 157 -6.16 18.93 2.47
C GLN A 157 -7.55 18.29 2.53
N ASP A 158 -8.55 18.95 1.94
CA ASP A 158 -9.92 18.43 1.89
C ASP A 158 -10.00 17.13 1.08
N TYR A 159 -9.30 17.08 -0.05
CA TYR A 159 -9.21 15.82 -0.83
C TYR A 159 -8.62 14.69 0.00
N LEU A 160 -7.46 14.90 0.65
CA LEU A 160 -6.80 13.86 1.44
C LEU A 160 -7.70 13.38 2.59
N THR A 161 -8.33 14.31 3.29
CA THR A 161 -9.23 14.00 4.41
C THR A 161 -10.45 13.20 3.93
N ASN A 162 -11.15 13.73 2.93
CA ASN A 162 -12.36 13.10 2.39
C ASN A 162 -12.08 11.72 1.79
N ALA A 163 -10.92 11.55 1.14
CA ALA A 163 -10.54 10.27 0.57
C ALA A 163 -10.31 9.21 1.65
N VAL A 164 -9.55 9.53 2.69
CA VAL A 164 -9.32 8.61 3.82
C VAL A 164 -10.63 8.28 4.55
N GLU A 165 -11.45 9.29 4.83
CA GLU A 165 -12.76 9.08 5.45
C GLU A 165 -13.66 8.17 4.61
N SER A 166 -13.68 8.36 3.29
CA SER A 166 -14.48 7.55 2.37
C SER A 166 -14.03 6.08 2.39
N ILE A 167 -12.72 5.83 2.39
CA ILE A 167 -12.17 4.48 2.51
C ILE A 167 -12.56 3.87 3.86
N CYS A 168 -12.40 4.58 4.96
CA CYS A 168 -12.75 4.08 6.29
C CYS A 168 -14.24 3.71 6.41
N ARG A 169 -15.12 4.51 5.80
CA ARG A 169 -16.57 4.23 5.79
C ARG A 169 -16.93 3.01 4.94
N ALA A 170 -16.29 2.90 3.76
CA ALA A 170 -16.57 1.80 2.84
C ALA A 170 -15.94 0.47 3.27
N VAL A 171 -14.80 0.54 3.97
CA VAL A 171 -13.98 -0.61 4.36
C VAL A 171 -13.73 -0.62 5.87
N PRO A 172 -14.74 -0.95 6.68
CA PRO A 172 -14.65 -0.84 8.15
C PRO A 172 -13.64 -1.82 8.78
N LEU A 173 -13.21 -2.83 8.04
CA LEU A 173 -12.22 -3.82 8.49
C LEU A 173 -10.77 -3.44 8.15
N ILE A 174 -10.55 -2.25 7.55
CA ILE A 174 -9.18 -1.76 7.30
C ILE A 174 -8.39 -1.69 8.62
N GLY A 175 -7.18 -2.22 8.64
CA GLY A 175 -6.32 -2.23 9.83
C GLY A 175 -5.76 -0.86 10.16
N GLY A 176 -5.48 -0.07 9.15
CA GLY A 176 -4.95 1.28 9.30
C GLY A 176 -4.16 1.77 8.09
N PHE A 177 -3.53 2.91 8.28
CA PHE A 177 -2.70 3.56 7.28
C PHE A 177 -1.34 3.91 7.88
N PHE A 178 -0.31 3.88 7.05
CA PHE A 178 0.97 4.46 7.42
C PHE A 178 1.59 5.19 6.24
N THR A 179 2.42 6.16 6.52
CA THR A 179 3.05 7.02 5.53
C THR A 179 4.55 7.14 5.80
N ILE A 180 5.31 7.45 4.76
CA ILE A 180 6.69 7.90 4.89
C ILE A 180 6.73 9.33 4.35
N THR A 181 6.94 10.29 5.24
CA THR A 181 6.88 11.72 4.91
C THR A 181 8.01 12.19 3.99
N ARG A 182 9.09 11.42 3.90
CA ARG A 182 10.27 11.74 3.08
C ARG A 182 10.83 10.47 2.46
N SER A 183 10.06 9.89 1.53
CA SER A 183 10.43 8.69 0.78
C SER A 183 10.97 9.06 -0.61
N GLU A 184 11.17 8.05 -1.45
CA GLU A 184 11.51 8.21 -2.88
C GLU A 184 10.42 8.94 -3.69
N ASN A 185 9.19 8.96 -3.20
CA ASN A 185 8.09 9.69 -3.82
C ASN A 185 7.95 11.10 -3.22
N ARG A 186 7.72 12.07 -4.09
CA ARG A 186 7.49 13.45 -3.67
C ARG A 186 6.04 13.63 -3.27
N THR A 187 5.79 13.84 -2.00
CA THR A 187 4.45 14.03 -1.44
C THR A 187 4.19 15.47 -0.99
N ASN A 188 5.24 16.29 -0.90
CA ASN A 188 5.16 17.68 -0.51
C ASN A 188 6.42 18.44 -0.97
N CYS A 189 6.41 19.75 -0.82
CA CYS A 189 7.50 20.64 -1.23
C CYS A 189 8.86 20.30 -0.59
N TYR A 190 8.85 19.69 0.59
CA TYR A 190 10.05 19.38 1.38
C TYR A 190 10.53 17.93 1.25
N SER A 191 9.86 17.10 0.46
CA SER A 191 10.22 15.67 0.34
C SER A 191 11.67 15.45 -0.13
N HIS A 192 12.17 16.26 -1.06
CA HIS A 192 13.51 16.10 -1.65
C HIS A 192 14.33 17.39 -1.73
N SER A 193 13.80 18.51 -1.28
CA SER A 193 14.47 19.80 -1.34
C SER A 193 13.97 20.73 -0.25
N THR A 194 14.74 21.76 0.04
CA THR A 194 14.26 22.88 0.86
C THR A 194 13.92 24.01 -0.11
N PRO A 195 12.65 24.32 -0.33
CA PRO A 195 12.27 25.41 -1.22
C PRO A 195 12.60 26.76 -0.58
N ASP A 196 13.15 27.68 -1.36
CA ASP A 196 13.39 29.05 -0.93
C ASP A 196 12.10 29.87 -0.82
N THR A 197 11.01 29.35 -1.42
CA THR A 197 9.74 30.05 -1.61
C THR A 197 8.53 29.14 -1.41
N CYS A 198 8.45 28.44 -0.31
CA CYS A 198 7.21 27.79 0.09
C CYS A 198 6.51 28.70 1.10
N SER A 199 5.36 29.25 0.71
CA SER A 199 4.49 30.08 1.56
C SER A 199 3.80 29.23 2.64
#